data_88864e25b74c281963e4198fa450d299
#
_entry.id   88864e25b74c281963e4198fa450d299
#
_cell.length_a   1.000
_cell.length_b   1.000
_cell.length_c   1.000
_cell.angle_alpha   90.00
_cell.angle_beta   90.00
_cell.angle_gamma   90.00
#
_symmetry.space_group_name_H-M   'P 1'
#
loop_
_entity.id
_entity.type
_entity.pdbx_description
1 polymer ?
#
loop_
_entity_poly.entity_id
_entity_poly.type
_entity_poly.pdbx_seq_one_letter_code
_entity_poly.pdbx_strand_id
1 'polypeptide(L)'
;MRSSHTAAAVSAVFDDENLIGYGGLEPLVRLAERCALPDLVDQRVRITGAANSGGANPAAKVMSLVAGMCAGADSIDNLDRLRHGGMGLLFDGARAPSTAGTFLRSFTHGHNRQLHAVHRAFLARLATATDLPPGADQMTYVDIDPSHVRVYGAKKQGAEYGRLKGKRTLHPLLCTISTPSTAPVIGPVRLRRGKAADVRGAVSFVTEAINTARAAGAAGAILVRADSKFYTAEVVDACRRGGAYFSLSTGINPDITAAIGAIPESDWVDIVYPHPVEDPDTGELISQAQVARIRYTAFVSRRKRRRVTAWLIVRRVRRHNSEVTQGQGELFAVYRYHPVFTDNPAPLVEAETTHRQHAIVEPTIADLKASALAHLPSGLFQANNAWLTLAAMAHNLTRAAGAAASPLHAKAETATIRDQLIHVPARIARSARRLVIHLPDAWPREPAWQALFTTAHAPPATVPT
;
A
#
# COMPACT_ATOMS: atom_id res chain seq x y z
N MET A 1 -7.85 18.48 32.55
CA MET A 1 -9.09 19.08 31.99
C MET A 1 -10.24 18.75 32.89
N ARG A 2 -11.12 19.71 33.22
CA ARG A 2 -12.32 19.50 34.01
C ARG A 2 -13.53 20.02 33.24
N SER A 3 -14.71 19.42 33.44
CA SER A 3 -15.96 19.94 32.89
C SER A 3 -16.25 21.33 33.47
N SER A 4 -16.67 22.27 32.62
CA SER A 4 -17.05 23.63 33.07
C SER A 4 -18.41 23.71 33.72
N HIS A 5 -19.24 22.68 33.55
CA HIS A 5 -20.62 22.62 34.07
C HIS A 5 -20.84 21.32 34.84
N THR A 6 -21.84 21.33 35.72
CA THR A 6 -22.30 20.11 36.40
C THR A 6 -23.02 19.18 35.45
N ALA A 7 -23.05 17.89 35.75
CA ALA A 7 -23.69 16.91 34.86
C ALA A 7 -25.17 17.22 34.59
N ALA A 8 -25.89 17.76 35.57
CA ALA A 8 -27.30 18.13 35.45
C ALA A 8 -27.55 19.38 34.57
N ALA A 9 -26.49 20.17 34.29
CA ALA A 9 -26.58 21.39 33.48
C ALA A 9 -26.16 21.16 32.02
N VAL A 10 -25.85 19.91 31.62
CA VAL A 10 -25.47 19.55 30.26
C VAL A 10 -26.57 18.72 29.61
N SER A 11 -27.07 19.14 28.46
CA SER A 11 -27.97 18.36 27.62
C SER A 11 -27.35 18.12 26.24
N ALA A 12 -27.74 17.03 25.57
CA ALA A 12 -27.32 16.70 24.21
C ALA A 12 -28.55 16.50 23.33
N VAL A 13 -28.55 17.15 22.18
CA VAL A 13 -29.62 17.06 21.18
C VAL A 13 -29.01 16.83 19.79
N PHE A 14 -29.75 16.18 18.90
CA PHE A 14 -29.35 15.91 17.52
C PHE A 14 -30.26 16.67 16.57
N ASP A 15 -30.17 17.98 16.56
CA ASP A 15 -31.11 18.90 15.89
C ASP A 15 -30.45 19.84 14.85
N ASP A 16 -29.11 19.86 14.74
CA ASP A 16 -28.46 20.69 13.72
C ASP A 16 -28.14 19.87 12.44
N GLU A 17 -28.97 20.07 11.44
CA GLU A 17 -28.86 19.45 10.12
C GLU A 17 -27.67 19.96 9.29
N ASN A 18 -26.97 21.00 9.73
CA ASN A 18 -25.84 21.61 9.02
C ASN A 18 -24.48 21.16 9.55
N LEU A 19 -24.43 20.42 10.66
CA LEU A 19 -23.18 19.91 11.21
C LEU A 19 -22.70 18.69 10.43
N ILE A 20 -21.37 18.62 10.22
CA ILE A 20 -20.67 17.47 9.64
C ILE A 20 -19.44 17.13 10.47
N GLY A 21 -19.10 15.81 10.57
CA GLY A 21 -17.89 15.34 11.24
C GLY A 21 -16.65 15.27 10.36
N TYR A 22 -16.80 15.49 9.06
CA TYR A 22 -15.76 15.18 8.06
C TYR A 22 -15.57 16.33 7.08
N GLY A 23 -15.28 17.55 7.57
CA GLY A 23 -15.12 18.76 6.72
C GLY A 23 -14.00 18.63 5.70
N GLY A 24 -12.93 17.91 6.04
CA GLY A 24 -11.83 17.64 5.12
C GLY A 24 -12.13 16.60 4.04
N LEU A 25 -13.29 15.97 4.06
CA LEU A 25 -13.69 15.07 2.98
C LEU A 25 -14.02 15.84 1.69
N GLU A 26 -14.41 17.13 1.79
CA GLU A 26 -14.69 17.97 0.63
C GLU A 26 -13.46 18.13 -0.26
N PRO A 27 -12.31 18.67 0.20
CA PRO A 27 -11.13 18.80 -0.65
C PRO A 27 -10.62 17.43 -1.14
N LEU A 28 -10.84 16.36 -0.39
CA LEU A 28 -10.43 15.02 -0.80
C LEU A 28 -11.27 14.52 -1.99
N VAL A 29 -12.59 14.70 -1.95
CA VAL A 29 -13.49 14.33 -3.06
C VAL A 29 -13.20 15.21 -4.28
N ARG A 30 -12.95 16.52 -4.10
CA ARG A 30 -12.52 17.41 -5.17
C ARG A 30 -11.20 16.96 -5.81
N LEU A 31 -10.23 16.52 -5.02
CA LEU A 31 -8.98 15.95 -5.55
C LEU A 31 -9.24 14.71 -6.40
N ALA A 32 -10.14 13.83 -5.97
CA ALA A 32 -10.54 12.65 -6.75
C ALA A 32 -11.23 13.04 -8.07
N GLU A 33 -12.12 14.05 -8.05
CA GLU A 33 -12.77 14.61 -9.23
C GLU A 33 -11.75 15.28 -10.16
N ARG A 34 -10.85 16.10 -9.63
CA ARG A 34 -9.76 16.74 -10.39
C ARG A 34 -8.87 15.72 -11.09
N CYS A 35 -8.63 14.57 -10.46
CA CYS A 35 -7.94 13.41 -11.05
C CYS A 35 -8.89 12.54 -11.90
N ALA A 36 -10.10 13.02 -12.18
CA ALA A 36 -11.12 12.41 -13.02
C ALA A 36 -11.45 10.96 -12.66
N LEU A 37 -11.50 10.62 -11.36
CA LEU A 37 -11.90 9.28 -10.92
C LEU A 37 -13.31 8.90 -11.40
N PRO A 38 -14.35 9.79 -11.31
CA PRO A 38 -15.68 9.49 -11.86
C PRO A 38 -15.63 9.13 -13.34
N ASP A 39 -14.96 9.93 -14.16
CA ASP A 39 -14.88 9.72 -15.62
C ASP A 39 -14.15 8.41 -15.96
N LEU A 40 -13.06 8.12 -15.26
CA LEU A 40 -12.33 6.84 -15.42
C LEU A 40 -13.21 5.63 -15.13
N VAL A 41 -14.08 5.74 -14.12
CA VAL A 41 -15.03 4.68 -13.78
C VAL A 41 -16.08 4.56 -14.86
N ASP A 42 -16.72 5.66 -15.27
CA ASP A 42 -17.78 5.65 -16.27
C ASP A 42 -17.30 5.22 -17.65
N GLN A 43 -16.05 5.49 -18.00
CA GLN A 43 -15.45 5.02 -19.25
C GLN A 43 -15.12 3.51 -19.25
N ARG A 44 -14.67 2.98 -18.12
CA ARG A 44 -14.02 1.65 -18.06
C ARG A 44 -14.82 0.58 -17.33
N VAL A 45 -15.70 0.94 -16.38
CA VAL A 45 -16.45 -0.03 -15.60
C VAL A 45 -17.85 -0.23 -16.18
N ARG A 46 -18.06 -1.37 -16.81
CA ARG A 46 -19.35 -1.77 -17.39
C ARG A 46 -19.81 -3.04 -16.71
N ILE A 47 -20.71 -2.90 -15.73
CA ILE A 47 -21.28 -4.05 -15.03
C ILE A 47 -22.52 -4.51 -15.79
N THR A 48 -22.35 -5.55 -16.59
CA THR A 48 -23.40 -6.20 -17.37
C THR A 48 -23.90 -7.45 -16.63
N GLY A 49 -25.16 -7.83 -16.88
CA GLY A 49 -25.74 -9.06 -16.34
C GLY A 49 -26.18 -8.96 -14.87
N ALA A 50 -26.22 -7.76 -14.29
CA ALA A 50 -26.85 -7.58 -12.98
C ALA A 50 -28.38 -7.72 -13.10
N ALA A 51 -28.96 -8.58 -12.26
CA ALA A 51 -30.43 -8.81 -12.23
C ALA A 51 -31.23 -7.62 -11.70
N ASN A 52 -30.54 -6.57 -11.22
CA ASN A 52 -31.13 -5.35 -10.63
C ASN A 52 -30.26 -4.11 -10.99
N SER A 53 -30.62 -2.94 -10.45
CA SER A 53 -29.86 -1.70 -10.62
C SER A 53 -28.43 -1.71 -10.03
N GLY A 54 -27.94 -2.87 -9.55
CA GLY A 54 -26.61 -3.02 -8.98
C GLY A 54 -25.49 -2.49 -9.88
N GLY A 55 -25.62 -2.69 -11.21
CA GLY A 55 -24.65 -2.22 -12.20
C GLY A 55 -24.77 -0.76 -12.63
N ALA A 56 -25.88 -0.08 -12.32
CA ALA A 56 -26.13 1.29 -12.75
C ALA A 56 -25.29 2.33 -11.98
N ASN A 57 -24.94 3.44 -12.63
CA ASN A 57 -24.21 4.58 -12.04
C ASN A 57 -22.94 4.14 -11.26
N PRO A 58 -21.99 3.45 -11.90
CA PRO A 58 -20.82 2.90 -11.20
C PRO A 58 -19.95 4.00 -10.58
N ALA A 59 -19.79 5.16 -11.22
CA ALA A 59 -18.98 6.26 -10.71
C ALA A 59 -19.47 6.75 -9.34
N ALA A 60 -20.76 7.03 -9.17
CA ALA A 60 -21.30 7.49 -7.90
C ALA A 60 -21.13 6.45 -6.77
N LYS A 61 -21.18 5.15 -7.09
CA LYS A 61 -20.97 4.08 -6.12
C LYS A 61 -19.49 3.93 -5.73
N VAL A 62 -18.60 4.03 -6.72
CA VAL A 62 -17.14 4.02 -6.47
C VAL A 62 -16.74 5.22 -5.65
N MET A 63 -17.22 6.42 -6.00
CA MET A 63 -16.94 7.64 -5.23
C MET A 63 -17.44 7.53 -3.79
N SER A 64 -18.65 7.03 -3.56
CA SER A 64 -19.16 6.81 -2.19
C SER A 64 -18.31 5.82 -1.40
N LEU A 65 -17.90 4.71 -2.03
CA LEU A 65 -17.04 3.70 -1.38
C LEU A 65 -15.67 4.27 -1.03
N VAL A 66 -15.01 4.94 -1.98
CA VAL A 66 -13.67 5.54 -1.78
C VAL A 66 -13.74 6.65 -0.73
N ALA A 67 -14.71 7.57 -0.82
CA ALA A 67 -14.90 8.64 0.16
C ALA A 67 -15.18 8.09 1.58
N GLY A 68 -16.05 7.08 1.69
CA GLY A 68 -16.31 6.41 2.96
C GLY A 68 -15.06 5.76 3.57
N MET A 69 -14.25 5.08 2.75
CA MET A 69 -12.99 4.49 3.18
C MET A 69 -11.98 5.56 3.63
N CYS A 70 -11.90 6.69 2.93
CA CYS A 70 -11.08 7.83 3.36
C CYS A 70 -11.57 8.42 4.69
N ALA A 71 -12.88 8.45 4.92
CA ALA A 71 -13.47 8.83 6.20
C ALA A 71 -13.36 7.74 7.29
N GLY A 72 -12.69 6.61 7.00
CA GLY A 72 -12.41 5.53 7.94
C GLY A 72 -13.42 4.39 7.93
N ALA A 73 -14.23 4.23 6.87
CA ALA A 73 -15.07 3.04 6.73
C ALA A 73 -14.20 1.81 6.40
N ASP A 74 -14.30 0.77 7.22
CA ASP A 74 -13.64 -0.53 7.06
C ASP A 74 -14.66 -1.66 6.76
N SER A 75 -15.94 -1.33 6.77
CA SER A 75 -17.07 -2.19 6.45
C SER A 75 -18.09 -1.46 5.58
N ILE A 76 -19.00 -2.22 4.97
CA ILE A 76 -20.06 -1.64 4.13
C ILE A 76 -21.00 -0.77 4.97
N ASP A 77 -21.34 -1.19 6.18
CA ASP A 77 -22.27 -0.47 7.05
C ASP A 77 -21.70 0.88 7.49
N ASN A 78 -20.39 1.00 7.65
CA ASN A 78 -19.72 2.25 8.00
C ASN A 78 -19.80 3.35 6.93
N LEU A 79 -20.34 3.06 5.75
CA LEU A 79 -20.62 4.07 4.72
C LEU A 79 -21.73 5.05 5.11
N ASP A 80 -22.55 4.73 6.12
CA ASP A 80 -23.55 5.65 6.65
C ASP A 80 -22.92 6.92 7.25
N ARG A 81 -21.62 6.92 7.54
CA ARG A 81 -20.84 8.14 7.89
C ARG A 81 -20.98 9.26 6.86
N LEU A 82 -21.27 8.94 5.61
CA LEU A 82 -21.45 9.93 4.54
C LEU A 82 -22.86 10.52 4.46
N ARG A 83 -23.79 10.13 5.36
CA ARG A 83 -25.22 10.36 5.18
C ARG A 83 -25.91 11.05 6.37
N HIS A 84 -25.16 11.63 7.30
CA HIS A 84 -25.70 12.32 8.47
C HIS A 84 -25.48 13.83 8.41
N GLY A 85 -26.30 14.59 9.11
CA GLY A 85 -26.22 16.06 9.22
C GLY A 85 -26.13 16.72 7.84
N GLY A 86 -25.25 17.69 7.73
CA GLY A 86 -25.01 18.47 6.51
C GLY A 86 -24.30 17.76 5.37
N MET A 87 -23.98 16.46 5.47
CA MET A 87 -23.27 15.72 4.43
C MET A 87 -24.03 15.75 3.09
N GLY A 88 -25.37 15.69 3.10
CA GLY A 88 -26.21 15.80 1.91
C GLY A 88 -26.25 17.19 1.29
N LEU A 89 -25.83 18.24 2.02
CA LEU A 89 -25.65 19.59 1.48
C LEU A 89 -24.30 19.74 0.77
N LEU A 90 -23.32 18.97 1.21
CA LEU A 90 -21.94 19.03 0.71
C LEU A 90 -21.73 18.07 -0.47
N PHE A 91 -22.33 16.88 -0.42
CA PHE A 91 -22.16 15.84 -1.43
C PHE A 91 -23.51 15.38 -1.99
N ASP A 92 -23.69 15.46 -3.29
CA ASP A 92 -24.85 14.89 -3.95
C ASP A 92 -24.69 13.37 -4.12
N GLY A 93 -25.73 12.63 -3.76
CA GLY A 93 -25.89 11.23 -4.13
C GLY A 93 -24.99 10.23 -3.38
N ALA A 94 -24.56 10.50 -2.14
CA ALA A 94 -23.91 9.49 -1.29
C ALA A 94 -24.78 8.23 -1.17
N ARG A 95 -24.23 7.08 -1.59
CA ARG A 95 -25.01 5.84 -1.72
C ARG A 95 -25.13 5.10 -0.39
N ALA A 96 -26.32 4.55 -0.14
CA ALA A 96 -26.59 3.76 1.05
C ALA A 96 -25.72 2.47 1.09
N PRO A 97 -25.39 1.94 2.29
CA PRO A 97 -24.66 0.69 2.46
C PRO A 97 -25.25 -0.49 1.66
N SER A 98 -26.59 -0.62 1.64
CA SER A 98 -27.26 -1.67 0.88
C SER A 98 -27.00 -1.58 -0.63
N THR A 99 -26.98 -0.35 -1.18
CA THR A 99 -26.66 -0.08 -2.60
C THR A 99 -25.20 -0.43 -2.88
N ALA A 100 -24.27 -0.01 -2.02
CA ALA A 100 -22.86 -0.30 -2.14
C ALA A 100 -22.59 -1.83 -2.06
N GLY A 101 -23.23 -2.52 -1.13
CA GLY A 101 -23.16 -3.97 -1.01
C GLY A 101 -23.68 -4.70 -2.24
N THR A 102 -24.80 -4.26 -2.82
CA THR A 102 -25.36 -4.82 -4.05
C THR A 102 -24.43 -4.58 -5.25
N PHE A 103 -23.85 -3.39 -5.37
CA PHE A 103 -22.87 -3.07 -6.39
C PHE A 103 -21.65 -3.99 -6.30
N LEU A 104 -21.04 -4.14 -5.12
CA LEU A 104 -19.88 -5.01 -4.93
C LEU A 104 -20.18 -6.47 -5.29
N ARG A 105 -21.37 -6.96 -4.92
CA ARG A 105 -21.79 -8.34 -5.24
C ARG A 105 -22.03 -8.57 -6.73
N SER A 106 -22.22 -7.54 -7.53
CA SER A 106 -22.37 -7.62 -8.99
C SER A 106 -21.04 -7.83 -9.73
N PHE A 107 -19.89 -7.71 -9.04
CA PHE A 107 -18.60 -7.85 -9.68
C PHE A 107 -18.29 -9.28 -10.07
N THR A 108 -17.81 -9.46 -11.31
CA THR A 108 -17.18 -10.68 -11.83
C THR A 108 -15.66 -10.48 -11.93
N HIS A 109 -14.94 -11.51 -12.35
CA HIS A 109 -13.50 -11.38 -12.65
C HIS A 109 -13.22 -10.30 -13.72
N GLY A 110 -14.02 -10.25 -14.78
CA GLY A 110 -13.88 -9.25 -15.84
C GLY A 110 -14.07 -7.82 -15.32
N HIS A 111 -15.09 -7.59 -14.48
CA HIS A 111 -15.35 -6.29 -13.88
C HIS A 111 -14.21 -5.85 -12.94
N ASN A 112 -13.59 -6.77 -12.20
CA ASN A 112 -12.41 -6.47 -11.38
C ASN A 112 -11.22 -6.04 -12.24
N ARG A 113 -11.02 -6.64 -13.42
CA ARG A 113 -9.96 -6.20 -14.34
C ARG A 113 -10.18 -4.76 -14.83
N GLN A 114 -11.43 -4.39 -15.09
CA GLN A 114 -11.80 -3.02 -15.44
C GLN A 114 -11.50 -2.06 -14.27
N LEU A 115 -11.85 -2.44 -13.03
CA LEU A 115 -11.57 -1.64 -11.84
C LEU A 115 -10.07 -1.51 -11.55
N HIS A 116 -9.28 -2.56 -11.78
CA HIS A 116 -7.81 -2.50 -11.71
C HIS A 116 -7.24 -1.50 -12.73
N ALA A 117 -7.81 -1.43 -13.94
CA ALA A 117 -7.39 -0.45 -14.94
C ALA A 117 -7.73 0.99 -14.52
N VAL A 118 -8.89 1.20 -13.86
CA VAL A 118 -9.24 2.49 -13.23
C VAL A 118 -8.21 2.84 -12.15
N HIS A 119 -7.91 1.92 -11.24
CA HIS A 119 -6.94 2.15 -10.15
C HIS A 119 -5.58 2.63 -10.68
N ARG A 120 -5.02 1.96 -11.68
CA ARG A 120 -3.74 2.34 -12.27
C ARG A 120 -3.77 3.71 -12.94
N ALA A 121 -4.83 4.01 -13.70
CA ALA A 121 -4.99 5.30 -14.34
C ALA A 121 -5.21 6.43 -13.32
N PHE A 122 -5.96 6.16 -12.25
CA PHE A 122 -6.18 7.11 -11.17
C PHE A 122 -4.89 7.40 -10.40
N LEU A 123 -4.08 6.38 -10.07
CA LEU A 123 -2.77 6.57 -9.45
C LEU A 123 -1.85 7.46 -10.30
N ALA A 124 -1.80 7.24 -11.61
CA ALA A 124 -1.02 8.07 -12.52
C ALA A 124 -1.47 9.54 -12.49
N ARG A 125 -2.77 9.80 -12.45
CA ARG A 125 -3.31 11.17 -12.36
C ARG A 125 -3.07 11.80 -10.99
N LEU A 126 -3.18 11.04 -9.91
CA LEU A 126 -2.80 11.51 -8.57
C LEU A 126 -1.32 11.90 -8.52
N ALA A 127 -0.45 11.08 -9.09
CA ALA A 127 0.98 11.35 -9.16
C ALA A 127 1.28 12.69 -9.86
N THR A 128 0.62 12.95 -10.99
CA THR A 128 0.76 14.22 -11.72
C THR A 128 0.18 15.41 -10.95
N ALA A 129 -0.95 15.22 -10.25
CA ALA A 129 -1.67 16.32 -9.60
C ALA A 129 -1.06 16.76 -8.27
N THR A 130 -0.26 15.90 -7.60
CA THR A 130 0.18 16.11 -6.23
C THR A 130 1.68 15.85 -6.01
N ASP A 131 2.46 15.72 -7.09
CA ASP A 131 3.89 15.36 -7.02
C ASP A 131 4.13 14.10 -6.16
N LEU A 132 3.33 13.08 -6.38
CA LEU A 132 3.39 11.79 -5.65
C LEU A 132 3.64 10.64 -6.64
N PRO A 133 4.79 9.97 -6.59
CA PRO A 133 5.94 10.12 -5.69
C PRO A 133 6.95 11.15 -6.23
N PRO A 134 7.44 12.09 -5.42
CA PRO A 134 8.52 12.99 -5.81
C PRO A 134 9.80 12.19 -6.08
N GLY A 135 10.65 12.67 -6.99
CA GLY A 135 11.92 12.05 -7.35
C GLY A 135 11.76 10.83 -8.29
N ALA A 136 10.69 10.78 -9.07
CA ALA A 136 10.43 9.70 -10.04
C ALA A 136 11.44 9.64 -11.20
N ASP A 137 12.25 10.66 -11.39
CA ASP A 137 13.41 10.73 -12.28
C ASP A 137 14.63 9.95 -11.75
N GLN A 138 14.64 9.65 -10.45
CA GLN A 138 15.66 8.87 -9.75
C GLN A 138 15.27 7.38 -9.71
N MET A 139 15.78 6.66 -8.71
CA MET A 139 15.46 5.26 -8.48
C MET A 139 14.03 5.12 -7.93
N THR A 140 13.21 4.34 -8.60
CA THR A 140 11.88 3.95 -8.11
C THR A 140 11.91 2.51 -7.61
N TYR A 141 11.42 2.29 -6.40
CA TYR A 141 11.28 0.96 -5.80
C TYR A 141 9.89 0.40 -6.05
N VAL A 142 9.85 -0.84 -6.48
CA VAL A 142 8.63 -1.63 -6.67
C VAL A 142 8.73 -2.84 -5.76
N ASP A 143 8.08 -2.76 -4.60
CA ASP A 143 8.10 -3.80 -3.60
C ASP A 143 6.87 -4.69 -3.74
N ILE A 144 7.08 -6.01 -3.75
CA ILE A 144 6.00 -6.99 -3.90
C ILE A 144 5.98 -7.89 -2.69
N ASP A 145 4.85 -7.90 -1.99
CA ASP A 145 4.66 -8.74 -0.83
C ASP A 145 3.25 -9.33 -0.77
N PRO A 146 3.12 -10.62 -0.42
CA PRO A 146 1.84 -11.22 -0.11
C PRO A 146 1.47 -10.99 1.36
N SER A 147 0.21 -10.68 1.62
CA SER A 147 -0.27 -10.51 2.98
C SER A 147 -1.50 -11.37 3.26
N HIS A 148 -1.57 -11.96 4.46
CA HIS A 148 -2.78 -12.65 4.89
C HIS A 148 -3.75 -11.69 5.57
N VAL A 149 -5.02 -11.69 5.12
CA VAL A 149 -6.12 -11.00 5.78
C VAL A 149 -7.02 -12.05 6.41
N ARG A 150 -7.12 -12.03 7.74
CA ARG A 150 -8.05 -12.89 8.47
C ARG A 150 -9.48 -12.57 8.08
N VAL A 151 -10.30 -13.59 7.88
CA VAL A 151 -11.69 -13.43 7.54
C VAL A 151 -12.58 -14.32 8.40
N TYR A 152 -13.79 -13.86 8.64
CA TYR A 152 -14.80 -14.53 9.45
C TYR A 152 -15.92 -15.06 8.56
N GLY A 153 -16.65 -16.03 9.06
CA GLY A 153 -17.76 -16.67 8.37
C GLY A 153 -17.37 -17.94 7.59
N ALA A 154 -18.09 -19.04 7.86
CA ALA A 154 -17.78 -20.37 7.32
C ALA A 154 -17.92 -20.44 5.79
N LYS A 155 -18.83 -19.66 5.20
CA LYS A 155 -19.18 -19.72 3.75
C LYS A 155 -18.44 -18.68 2.89
N LYS A 156 -17.42 -17.97 3.43
CA LYS A 156 -16.70 -16.97 2.65
C LYS A 156 -15.86 -17.62 1.54
N GLN A 157 -16.14 -17.26 0.30
CA GLN A 157 -15.51 -17.83 -0.90
C GLN A 157 -13.98 -17.57 -0.93
N GLY A 158 -13.21 -18.62 -1.21
CA GLY A 158 -11.76 -18.56 -1.30
C GLY A 158 -11.02 -18.47 0.04
N ALA A 159 -11.75 -18.34 1.15
CA ALA A 159 -11.14 -18.34 2.48
C ALA A 159 -10.77 -19.77 2.89
N GLU A 160 -9.50 -19.94 3.26
CA GLU A 160 -8.93 -21.25 3.56
C GLU A 160 -8.04 -21.17 4.81
N TYR A 161 -7.91 -22.30 5.53
CA TYR A 161 -6.88 -22.46 6.54
C TYR A 161 -5.54 -22.67 5.85
N GLY A 162 -4.56 -21.86 6.15
CA GLY A 162 -3.24 -21.88 5.52
C GLY A 162 -2.12 -21.69 6.53
N ARG A 163 -1.16 -20.83 6.23
CA ARG A 163 0.03 -20.56 7.05
C ARG A 163 -0.28 -19.99 8.43
N LEU A 164 -1.35 -19.21 8.57
CA LEU A 164 -1.79 -18.74 9.89
C LEU A 164 -2.58 -19.86 10.57
N LYS A 165 -1.91 -20.62 11.44
CA LYS A 165 -2.52 -21.75 12.17
C LYS A 165 -3.83 -21.34 12.83
N GLY A 166 -4.87 -22.14 12.66
CA GLY A 166 -6.19 -21.93 13.25
C GLY A 166 -7.00 -20.76 12.68
N LYS A 167 -6.53 -20.05 11.64
CA LYS A 167 -7.22 -18.89 11.06
C LYS A 167 -7.54 -19.12 9.58
N ARG A 168 -8.78 -18.80 9.19
CA ARG A 168 -9.15 -18.71 7.77
C ARG A 168 -8.76 -17.36 7.22
N THR A 169 -8.10 -17.34 6.07
CA THR A 169 -7.59 -16.13 5.45
C THR A 169 -7.94 -16.08 3.96
N LEU A 170 -7.96 -14.87 3.43
CA LEU A 170 -7.67 -14.57 2.04
C LEU A 170 -6.23 -14.04 1.95
N HIS A 171 -5.62 -14.15 0.77
CA HIS A 171 -4.18 -13.91 0.60
C HIS A 171 -3.91 -12.89 -0.52
N PRO A 172 -4.18 -11.58 -0.30
CA PRO A 172 -3.82 -10.55 -1.26
C PRO A 172 -2.33 -10.58 -1.61
N LEU A 173 -2.03 -10.30 -2.87
CA LEU A 173 -0.73 -9.90 -3.35
C LEU A 173 -0.77 -8.39 -3.55
N LEU A 174 0.16 -7.69 -2.95
CA LEU A 174 0.21 -6.24 -2.92
C LEU A 174 1.53 -5.75 -3.54
N CYS A 175 1.46 -4.60 -4.17
CA CYS A 175 2.64 -3.89 -4.64
C CYS A 175 2.66 -2.50 -4.01
N THR A 176 3.82 -2.07 -3.53
CA THR A 176 4.04 -0.66 -3.20
C THR A 176 5.01 -0.04 -4.20
N ILE A 177 4.83 1.24 -4.46
CA ILE A 177 5.72 2.05 -5.32
C ILE A 177 6.20 3.21 -4.46
N SER A 178 7.52 3.39 -4.39
CA SER A 178 8.15 4.45 -3.60
C SER A 178 9.43 4.95 -4.26
N THR A 179 9.92 6.09 -3.78
CA THR A 179 11.26 6.59 -4.08
C THR A 179 12.04 6.74 -2.78
N PRO A 180 13.35 7.03 -2.78
CA PRO A 180 14.11 7.24 -1.55
C PRO A 180 13.55 8.33 -0.63
N SER A 181 12.79 9.27 -1.18
CA SER A 181 12.30 10.46 -0.48
C SER A 181 10.81 10.41 -0.10
N THR A 182 10.06 9.38 -0.50
CA THR A 182 8.60 9.34 -0.30
C THR A 182 8.10 8.16 0.50
N ALA A 183 6.99 8.38 1.17
CA ALA A 183 6.18 7.27 1.67
C ALA A 183 5.51 6.52 0.51
N PRO A 184 5.40 5.19 0.59
CA PRO A 184 4.90 4.37 -0.49
C PRO A 184 3.42 4.64 -0.83
N VAL A 185 3.08 4.47 -2.10
CA VAL A 185 1.72 4.32 -2.60
C VAL A 185 1.44 2.87 -2.96
N ILE A 186 0.17 2.47 -2.97
CA ILE A 186 -0.21 1.12 -3.37
C ILE A 186 -0.31 1.07 -4.90
N GLY A 187 0.54 0.26 -5.51
CA GLY A 187 0.47 -0.11 -6.93
C GLY A 187 -0.61 -1.17 -7.20
N PRO A 188 -0.41 -2.10 -8.12
CA PRO A 188 -1.34 -3.18 -8.37
C PRO A 188 -1.66 -3.99 -7.11
N VAL A 189 -2.89 -4.48 -7.05
CA VAL A 189 -3.35 -5.40 -6.01
C VAL A 189 -4.05 -6.59 -6.66
N ARG A 190 -3.98 -7.76 -6.00
CA ARG A 190 -4.64 -8.98 -6.51
C ARG A 190 -5.10 -9.85 -5.37
N LEU A 191 -6.40 -10.03 -5.20
CA LEU A 191 -6.91 -10.97 -4.21
C LEU A 191 -6.65 -12.41 -4.65
N ARG A 192 -6.22 -13.26 -3.71
CA ARG A 192 -5.96 -14.69 -3.92
C ARG A 192 -6.63 -15.52 -2.83
N ARG A 193 -6.83 -16.80 -3.09
CA ARG A 193 -7.33 -17.76 -2.09
C ARG A 193 -6.31 -17.91 -0.96
N GLY A 194 -6.78 -18.27 0.22
CA GLY A 194 -5.95 -18.37 1.43
C GLY A 194 -4.73 -19.28 1.34
N LYS A 195 -4.81 -20.37 0.55
CA LYS A 195 -3.70 -21.33 0.30
C LYS A 195 -2.93 -21.04 -0.99
N ALA A 196 -3.17 -19.90 -1.66
CA ALA A 196 -2.44 -19.59 -2.88
C ALA A 196 -0.93 -19.52 -2.60
N ALA A 197 -0.13 -20.18 -3.42
CA ALA A 197 1.34 -20.06 -3.37
C ALA A 197 1.73 -18.60 -3.64
N ASP A 198 2.74 -18.09 -2.91
CA ASP A 198 3.11 -16.67 -2.97
C ASP A 198 3.50 -16.23 -4.39
N VAL A 199 4.27 -17.07 -5.10
CA VAL A 199 4.70 -16.82 -6.48
C VAL A 199 3.60 -16.96 -7.53
N ARG A 200 2.41 -17.48 -7.16
CA ARG A 200 1.32 -17.66 -8.12
C ARG A 200 0.87 -16.33 -8.73
N GLY A 201 1.03 -16.21 -10.06
CA GLY A 201 0.70 -15.01 -10.81
C GLY A 201 1.74 -13.88 -10.71
N ALA A 202 2.90 -14.12 -10.09
CA ALA A 202 3.94 -13.12 -9.87
C ALA A 202 4.46 -12.51 -11.16
N VAL A 203 4.69 -13.29 -12.22
CA VAL A 203 5.22 -12.81 -13.51
C VAL A 203 4.36 -11.70 -14.09
N SER A 204 3.06 -11.94 -14.25
CA SER A 204 2.13 -10.92 -14.77
C SER A 204 1.96 -9.75 -13.79
N PHE A 205 2.07 -10.01 -12.50
CA PHE A 205 1.97 -8.98 -11.48
C PHE A 205 3.18 -8.04 -11.47
N VAL A 206 4.40 -8.56 -11.61
CA VAL A 206 5.64 -7.78 -11.77
C VAL A 206 5.56 -6.89 -13.00
N THR A 207 5.14 -7.44 -14.14
CA THR A 207 4.96 -6.65 -15.38
C THR A 207 3.95 -5.52 -15.17
N GLU A 208 2.83 -5.81 -14.52
CA GLU A 208 1.79 -4.83 -14.20
C GLU A 208 2.31 -3.75 -13.24
N ALA A 209 3.13 -4.13 -12.25
CA ALA A 209 3.72 -3.23 -11.27
C ALA A 209 4.72 -2.26 -11.93
N ILE A 210 5.62 -2.75 -12.77
CA ILE A 210 6.57 -1.92 -13.51
C ILE A 210 5.83 -0.93 -14.42
N ASN A 211 4.84 -1.41 -15.18
CA ASN A 211 4.05 -0.54 -16.06
C ASN A 211 3.26 0.52 -15.27
N THR A 212 2.79 0.18 -14.08
CA THR A 212 2.09 1.12 -13.19
C THR A 212 3.06 2.18 -12.66
N ALA A 213 4.26 1.79 -12.24
CA ALA A 213 5.30 2.72 -11.81
C ALA A 213 5.67 3.70 -12.94
N ARG A 214 5.88 3.19 -14.16
CA ARG A 214 6.14 4.04 -15.34
C ARG A 214 4.99 5.03 -15.60
N ALA A 215 3.74 4.56 -15.57
CA ALA A 215 2.56 5.41 -15.73
C ALA A 215 2.41 6.46 -14.60
N ALA A 216 2.89 6.16 -13.41
CA ALA A 216 2.91 7.09 -12.28
C ALA A 216 4.14 8.03 -12.28
N GLY A 217 4.92 8.08 -13.37
CA GLY A 217 6.00 9.03 -13.56
C GLY A 217 7.41 8.50 -13.29
N ALA A 218 7.59 7.19 -13.05
CA ALA A 218 8.92 6.61 -12.86
C ALA A 218 9.75 6.67 -14.17
N ALA A 219 10.43 7.78 -14.40
CA ALA A 219 11.29 8.00 -15.57
C ALA A 219 12.69 7.40 -15.39
N GLY A 220 13.20 7.33 -14.17
CA GLY A 220 14.51 6.77 -13.82
C GLY A 220 14.55 5.24 -13.78
N ALA A 221 15.55 4.72 -13.09
CA ALA A 221 15.71 3.28 -12.89
C ALA A 221 14.61 2.72 -11.99
N ILE A 222 14.13 1.52 -12.28
CA ILE A 222 13.20 0.77 -11.42
C ILE A 222 13.95 -0.41 -10.81
N LEU A 223 13.81 -0.60 -9.49
CA LEU A 223 14.29 -1.77 -8.77
C LEU A 223 13.09 -2.52 -8.17
N VAL A 224 12.88 -3.75 -8.64
CA VAL A 224 11.87 -4.65 -8.08
C VAL A 224 12.49 -5.40 -6.90
N ARG A 225 11.86 -5.32 -5.71
CA ARG A 225 12.30 -6.01 -4.50
C ARG A 225 11.22 -6.97 -4.03
N ALA A 226 11.62 -8.15 -3.59
CA ALA A 226 10.69 -9.14 -3.04
C ALA A 226 11.41 -10.19 -2.17
N ASP A 227 10.62 -10.94 -1.41
CA ASP A 227 11.08 -12.01 -0.54
C ASP A 227 11.57 -13.25 -1.33
N SER A 228 12.13 -14.23 -0.61
CA SER A 228 12.72 -15.44 -1.19
C SER A 228 11.75 -16.31 -1.99
N LYS A 229 10.46 -16.17 -1.80
CA LYS A 229 9.44 -16.94 -2.53
C LYS A 229 9.29 -16.47 -3.97
N PHE A 230 9.73 -15.24 -4.26
CA PHE A 230 9.77 -14.68 -5.62
C PHE A 230 11.09 -14.96 -6.35
N TYR A 231 12.06 -15.62 -5.70
CA TYR A 231 13.32 -16.02 -6.32
C TYR A 231 13.10 -17.12 -7.35
N THR A 232 12.68 -16.76 -8.55
CA THR A 232 12.45 -17.65 -9.68
C THR A 232 12.96 -17.04 -10.98
N ALA A 233 13.39 -17.89 -11.92
CA ALA A 233 13.86 -17.44 -13.24
C ALA A 233 12.80 -16.65 -14.00
N GLU A 234 11.54 -17.00 -13.84
CA GLU A 234 10.40 -16.36 -14.49
C GLU A 234 10.15 -14.93 -13.95
N VAL A 235 10.34 -14.69 -12.66
CA VAL A 235 10.23 -13.35 -12.03
C VAL A 235 11.41 -12.48 -12.48
N VAL A 236 12.64 -12.98 -12.43
CA VAL A 236 13.83 -12.26 -12.92
C VAL A 236 13.68 -11.87 -14.40
N ASP A 237 13.21 -12.79 -15.22
CA ASP A 237 12.96 -12.54 -16.64
C ASP A 237 11.87 -11.47 -16.86
N ALA A 238 10.83 -11.46 -16.03
CA ALA A 238 9.79 -10.40 -16.06
C ALA A 238 10.37 -9.01 -15.71
N CYS A 239 11.22 -8.90 -14.69
CA CYS A 239 11.90 -7.66 -14.33
C CYS A 239 12.74 -7.14 -15.51
N ARG A 240 13.60 -7.99 -16.07
CA ARG A 240 14.49 -7.63 -17.18
C ARG A 240 13.72 -7.22 -18.45
N ARG A 241 12.67 -7.97 -18.82
CA ARG A 241 11.81 -7.58 -19.93
C ARG A 241 11.09 -6.25 -19.71
N GLY A 242 10.76 -5.92 -18.46
CA GLY A 242 10.17 -4.64 -18.08
C GLY A 242 11.17 -3.49 -17.98
N GLY A 243 12.46 -3.73 -18.27
CA GLY A 243 13.52 -2.71 -18.14
C GLY A 243 13.74 -2.29 -16.68
N ALA A 244 13.60 -3.26 -15.76
CA ALA A 244 13.80 -3.03 -14.32
C ALA A 244 14.91 -3.94 -13.79
N TYR A 245 15.67 -3.44 -12.82
CA TYR A 245 16.55 -4.24 -11.99
C TYR A 245 15.74 -5.08 -11.01
N PHE A 246 16.34 -6.14 -10.49
CA PHE A 246 15.75 -6.96 -9.44
C PHE A 246 16.65 -7.05 -8.21
N SER A 247 16.06 -7.25 -7.06
CA SER A 247 16.74 -7.56 -5.79
C SER A 247 15.84 -8.50 -4.99
N LEU A 248 16.18 -9.77 -4.97
CA LEU A 248 15.35 -10.84 -4.43
C LEU A 248 16.12 -11.56 -3.31
N SER A 249 15.52 -11.66 -2.11
CA SER A 249 16.06 -12.55 -1.10
C SER A 249 16.14 -13.98 -1.63
N THR A 250 17.09 -14.78 -1.16
CA THR A 250 17.14 -16.20 -1.49
C THR A 250 17.09 -17.03 -0.21
N GLY A 251 16.57 -18.25 -0.33
CA GLY A 251 16.74 -19.24 0.75
C GLY A 251 18.14 -19.83 0.74
N ILE A 252 18.60 -20.29 1.90
CA ILE A 252 19.83 -21.07 2.02
C ILE A 252 19.58 -22.47 1.46
N ASN A 253 20.42 -22.88 0.53
CA ASN A 253 20.46 -24.23 -0.05
C ASN A 253 21.92 -24.61 -0.34
N PRO A 254 22.25 -25.85 -0.73
CA PRO A 254 23.65 -26.27 -0.95
C PRO A 254 24.45 -25.40 -1.91
N ASP A 255 23.83 -24.96 -3.02
CA ASP A 255 24.49 -24.10 -4.02
C ASP A 255 24.81 -22.71 -3.45
N ILE A 256 23.85 -22.12 -2.71
CA ILE A 256 24.03 -20.83 -2.03
C ILE A 256 25.07 -20.97 -0.91
N THR A 257 25.05 -22.06 -0.13
CA THR A 257 26.05 -22.34 0.92
C THR A 257 27.45 -22.45 0.34
N ALA A 258 27.61 -23.17 -0.78
CA ALA A 258 28.89 -23.28 -1.46
C ALA A 258 29.38 -21.91 -2.00
N ALA A 259 28.48 -21.10 -2.56
CA ALA A 259 28.82 -19.75 -3.02
C ALA A 259 29.25 -18.83 -1.85
N ILE A 260 28.58 -18.91 -0.71
CA ILE A 260 28.95 -18.16 0.51
C ILE A 260 30.33 -18.59 1.00
N GLY A 261 30.59 -19.91 1.06
CA GLY A 261 31.90 -20.48 1.48
C GLY A 261 33.05 -20.13 0.55
N ALA A 262 32.76 -19.73 -0.70
CA ALA A 262 33.75 -19.29 -1.66
C ALA A 262 34.13 -17.81 -1.55
N ILE A 263 33.44 -17.02 -0.70
CA ILE A 263 33.76 -15.62 -0.46
C ILE A 263 34.99 -15.51 0.43
N PRO A 264 36.09 -14.88 -0.04
CA PRO A 264 37.28 -14.67 0.78
C PRO A 264 36.96 -13.85 2.04
N GLU A 265 37.63 -14.17 3.15
CA GLU A 265 37.38 -13.41 4.40
C GLU A 265 37.76 -11.92 4.27
N SER A 266 38.71 -11.61 3.41
CA SER A 266 39.11 -10.21 3.07
C SER A 266 38.03 -9.40 2.39
N ASP A 267 37.02 -10.03 1.78
CA ASP A 267 35.98 -9.35 0.98
C ASP A 267 34.78 -8.94 1.84
N TRP A 268 34.76 -9.31 3.12
CA TRP A 268 33.71 -8.93 4.05
C TRP A 268 33.93 -7.51 4.58
N VAL A 269 32.96 -6.62 4.34
CA VAL A 269 32.95 -5.23 4.75
C VAL A 269 32.01 -5.05 5.93
N ASP A 270 32.51 -4.41 6.99
CA ASP A 270 31.68 -4.09 8.16
C ASP A 270 30.63 -3.04 7.83
N ILE A 271 29.42 -3.25 8.33
CA ILE A 271 28.32 -2.28 8.26
C ILE A 271 27.73 -2.07 9.66
N VAL A 272 27.39 -0.83 9.95
CA VAL A 272 26.73 -0.42 11.20
C VAL A 272 25.32 0.05 10.86
N TYR A 273 24.32 -0.44 11.60
CA TYR A 273 22.97 0.05 11.45
C TYR A 273 22.78 1.39 12.15
N PRO A 274 22.06 2.35 11.52
CA PRO A 274 21.75 3.63 12.16
C PRO A 274 20.98 3.45 13.49
N HIS A 275 20.15 2.40 13.55
CA HIS A 275 19.42 1.99 14.75
C HIS A 275 19.56 0.48 14.91
N PRO A 276 19.75 -0.02 16.15
CA PRO A 276 19.73 -1.46 16.41
C PRO A 276 18.41 -2.09 15.91
N VAL A 277 18.52 -3.26 15.31
CA VAL A 277 17.36 -4.03 14.83
C VAL A 277 17.21 -5.26 15.71
N GLU A 278 16.01 -5.48 16.23
CA GLU A 278 15.71 -6.69 17.01
C GLU A 278 15.74 -7.91 16.09
N ASP A 279 16.50 -8.94 16.47
CA ASP A 279 16.46 -10.24 15.79
C ASP A 279 15.14 -10.95 16.15
N PRO A 280 14.29 -11.24 15.16
CA PRO A 280 12.97 -11.82 15.43
C PRO A 280 13.02 -13.24 16.00
N ASP A 281 14.16 -13.93 15.91
CA ASP A 281 14.32 -15.29 16.43
C ASP A 281 14.93 -15.30 17.84
N THR A 282 15.78 -14.33 18.18
CA THR A 282 16.50 -14.28 19.46
C THR A 282 16.07 -13.15 20.37
N GLY A 283 15.41 -12.09 19.83
CA GLY A 283 15.09 -10.87 20.56
C GLY A 283 16.30 -9.96 20.86
N GLU A 284 17.49 -10.28 20.33
CA GLU A 284 18.71 -9.50 20.54
C GLU A 284 18.75 -8.28 19.62
N LEU A 285 19.31 -7.16 20.12
CA LEU A 285 19.51 -5.94 19.35
C LEU A 285 20.80 -6.05 18.53
N ILE A 286 20.65 -6.14 17.22
CA ILE A 286 21.76 -6.20 16.27
C ILE A 286 22.09 -4.78 15.81
N SER A 287 23.32 -4.34 16.04
CA SER A 287 23.84 -3.06 15.59
C SER A 287 24.93 -3.17 14.51
N GLN A 288 25.51 -4.35 14.34
CA GLN A 288 26.64 -4.60 13.45
C GLN A 288 26.41 -5.85 12.60
N ALA A 289 26.87 -5.79 11.36
CA ALA A 289 26.89 -6.92 10.46
C ALA A 289 28.04 -6.76 9.46
N GLN A 290 28.31 -7.82 8.70
CA GLN A 290 29.25 -7.76 7.58
C GLN A 290 28.52 -8.07 6.28
N VAL A 291 28.99 -7.50 5.18
CA VAL A 291 28.42 -7.70 3.85
C VAL A 291 29.53 -8.00 2.85
N ALA A 292 29.28 -8.95 1.97
CA ALA A 292 30.14 -9.29 0.84
C ALA A 292 29.32 -9.61 -0.41
N ARG A 293 29.93 -9.68 -1.59
CA ARG A 293 29.27 -10.11 -2.82
C ARG A 293 30.14 -11.03 -3.64
N ILE A 294 29.50 -11.96 -4.34
CA ILE A 294 30.15 -12.86 -5.28
C ILE A 294 29.34 -12.94 -6.58
N ARG A 295 30.02 -13.17 -7.71
CA ARG A 295 29.32 -13.48 -8.98
C ARG A 295 28.71 -14.87 -8.88
N TYR A 296 27.40 -14.95 -9.09
CA TYR A 296 26.64 -16.18 -8.94
C TYR A 296 25.76 -16.45 -10.15
N THR A 297 25.75 -17.69 -10.65
CA THR A 297 24.84 -18.11 -11.72
C THR A 297 23.68 -18.91 -11.12
N ALA A 298 22.53 -18.29 -11.09
CA ALA A 298 21.30 -18.89 -10.59
C ALA A 298 20.58 -19.76 -11.64
N PHE A 299 19.68 -20.63 -11.16
CA PHE A 299 18.78 -21.45 -11.99
C PHE A 299 19.51 -22.41 -12.94
N VAL A 300 20.64 -22.97 -12.51
CA VAL A 300 21.49 -23.86 -13.32
C VAL A 300 20.79 -25.15 -13.78
N SER A 301 19.77 -25.60 -13.05
CA SER A 301 18.91 -26.73 -13.43
C SER A 301 17.97 -26.43 -14.61
N ARG A 302 17.81 -25.16 -14.96
CA ARG A 302 16.97 -24.73 -16.08
C ARG A 302 17.75 -24.74 -17.39
N ARG A 303 17.02 -24.66 -18.52
CA ARG A 303 17.64 -24.50 -19.86
C ARG A 303 18.62 -23.31 -19.85
N LYS A 304 19.75 -23.39 -20.56
CA LYS A 304 20.83 -22.38 -20.60
C LYS A 304 20.33 -20.93 -20.71
N ARG A 305 19.32 -20.67 -21.55
CA ARG A 305 18.70 -19.33 -21.74
C ARG A 305 17.96 -18.80 -20.51
N ARG A 306 17.67 -19.63 -19.52
CA ARG A 306 17.00 -19.27 -18.25
C ARG A 306 17.97 -19.13 -17.08
N ARG A 307 19.24 -19.42 -17.30
CA ARG A 307 20.29 -19.21 -16.31
C ARG A 307 20.60 -17.71 -16.26
N VAL A 308 20.80 -17.21 -15.06
CA VAL A 308 21.03 -15.78 -14.83
C VAL A 308 22.29 -15.63 -13.99
N THR A 309 23.29 -14.91 -14.52
CA THR A 309 24.47 -14.54 -13.76
C THR A 309 24.32 -13.08 -13.28
N ALA A 310 24.37 -12.89 -11.96
CA ALA A 310 24.26 -11.59 -11.32
C ALA A 310 25.06 -11.60 -10.00
N TRP A 311 24.89 -10.61 -9.16
CA TRP A 311 25.52 -10.58 -7.82
C TRP A 311 24.70 -11.39 -6.83
N LEU A 312 25.37 -12.21 -6.02
CA LEU A 312 24.87 -12.70 -4.76
C LEU A 312 25.49 -11.83 -3.69
N ILE A 313 24.70 -10.92 -3.12
CA ILE A 313 25.07 -10.12 -1.96
C ILE A 313 24.72 -10.94 -0.73
N VAL A 314 25.64 -11.06 0.20
CA VAL A 314 25.44 -11.82 1.44
C VAL A 314 25.72 -10.91 2.61
N ARG A 315 24.74 -10.74 3.47
CA ARG A 315 24.90 -10.14 4.78
C ARG A 315 25.06 -11.24 5.81
N ARG A 316 26.08 -11.16 6.68
CA ARG A 316 26.25 -12.06 7.81
C ARG A 316 26.15 -11.30 9.12
N VAL A 317 25.44 -11.90 10.07
CA VAL A 317 25.26 -11.38 11.43
C VAL A 317 25.82 -12.42 12.39
N ARG A 318 26.64 -11.98 13.33
CA ARG A 318 27.21 -12.86 14.35
C ARG A 318 26.09 -13.30 15.31
N ARG A 319 25.94 -14.59 15.53
CA ARG A 319 25.09 -15.13 16.59
C ARG A 319 25.86 -15.08 17.91
N HIS A 320 25.27 -14.48 18.93
CA HIS A 320 25.71 -14.71 20.29
C HIS A 320 25.09 -16.03 20.75
N ASN A 321 25.93 -17.01 21.08
CA ASN A 321 25.48 -18.26 21.69
C ASN A 321 25.13 -17.98 23.15
N SER A 322 23.85 -17.87 23.48
CA SER A 322 23.38 -17.76 24.88
C SER A 322 23.63 -19.02 25.72
N GLU A 323 24.09 -20.11 25.11
CA GLU A 323 24.39 -21.40 25.80
C GLU A 323 25.87 -21.60 26.14
N VAL A 324 26.76 -20.65 25.80
CA VAL A 324 28.17 -20.75 26.19
C VAL A 324 28.31 -20.30 27.64
N THR A 325 28.50 -21.27 28.54
CA THR A 325 28.82 -21.04 29.96
C THR A 325 30.04 -20.10 30.04
N GLN A 326 29.94 -19.04 30.87
CA GLN A 326 31.05 -18.11 31.13
C GLN A 326 32.35 -18.92 31.43
N GLY A 327 33.32 -18.79 30.53
CA GLY A 327 34.64 -19.40 30.69
C GLY A 327 35.13 -20.29 29.52
N GLN A 328 34.29 -20.70 28.57
CA GLN A 328 34.74 -21.32 27.32
C GLN A 328 34.70 -20.24 26.20
N GLY A 329 35.89 -19.85 25.74
CA GLY A 329 36.01 -18.94 24.60
C GLY A 329 35.32 -19.55 23.37
N GLU A 330 34.55 -18.74 22.63
CA GLU A 330 34.01 -19.16 21.33
C GLU A 330 35.17 -19.50 20.40
N LEU A 331 35.41 -20.82 20.15
CA LEU A 331 36.41 -21.26 19.20
C LEU A 331 36.12 -20.87 17.77
N PHE A 332 34.84 -20.64 17.41
CA PHE A 332 34.40 -20.20 16.07
C PHE A 332 33.18 -19.29 16.16
N ALA A 333 33.22 -18.17 15.47
CA ALA A 333 32.06 -17.29 15.33
C ALA A 333 30.99 -17.98 14.47
N VAL A 334 29.79 -18.15 15.01
CA VAL A 334 28.63 -18.68 14.26
C VAL A 334 27.91 -17.50 13.62
N TYR A 335 27.72 -17.54 12.29
CA TYR A 335 27.03 -16.49 11.55
C TYR A 335 25.66 -16.95 11.06
N ARG A 336 24.72 -16.03 11.04
CA ARG A 336 23.48 -16.12 10.28
C ARG A 336 23.65 -15.36 8.97
N TYR A 337 23.29 -15.99 7.85
CA TYR A 337 23.46 -15.44 6.53
C TYR A 337 22.13 -15.02 5.93
N HIS A 338 22.11 -13.85 5.27
CA HIS A 338 20.97 -13.29 4.55
C HIS A 338 21.38 -13.00 3.10
N PRO A 339 21.25 -13.99 2.21
CA PRO A 339 21.67 -13.84 0.82
C PRO A 339 20.57 -13.15 -0.02
N VAL A 340 21.02 -12.28 -0.93
CA VAL A 340 20.19 -11.52 -1.86
C VAL A 340 20.77 -11.66 -3.27
N PHE A 341 19.96 -12.10 -4.22
CA PHE A 341 20.33 -12.18 -5.63
C PHE A 341 19.85 -10.93 -6.36
N THR A 342 20.78 -10.19 -7.00
CA THR A 342 20.47 -8.87 -7.55
C THR A 342 21.35 -8.52 -8.77
N ASP A 343 20.79 -7.76 -9.70
CA ASP A 343 21.52 -7.06 -10.77
C ASP A 343 21.54 -5.53 -10.56
N ASN A 344 21.20 -5.05 -9.37
CA ASN A 344 21.34 -3.65 -8.98
C ASN A 344 22.80 -3.20 -9.18
N PRO A 345 23.06 -2.14 -10.00
CA PRO A 345 24.41 -1.68 -10.31
C PRO A 345 25.07 -0.89 -9.15
N ALA A 346 24.33 -0.55 -8.10
CA ALA A 346 24.84 0.23 -6.98
C ALA A 346 26.05 -0.44 -6.29
N PRO A 347 26.90 0.32 -5.60
CA PRO A 347 27.97 -0.22 -4.73
C PRO A 347 27.42 -1.21 -3.71
N LEU A 348 28.27 -2.12 -3.21
CA LEU A 348 27.89 -3.25 -2.35
C LEU A 348 27.02 -2.82 -1.15
N VAL A 349 27.49 -1.88 -0.36
CA VAL A 349 26.82 -1.44 0.89
C VAL A 349 25.49 -0.73 0.56
N GLU A 350 25.46 0.07 -0.50
CA GLU A 350 24.25 0.75 -0.97
C GLU A 350 23.22 -0.26 -1.50
N ALA A 351 23.64 -1.25 -2.28
CA ALA A 351 22.75 -2.28 -2.81
C ALA A 351 22.14 -3.14 -1.70
N GLU A 352 22.93 -3.49 -0.66
CA GLU A 352 22.43 -4.19 0.54
C GLU A 352 21.44 -3.31 1.32
N THR A 353 21.81 -2.07 1.60
CA THR A 353 20.96 -1.12 2.32
C THR A 353 19.63 -0.90 1.59
N THR A 354 19.70 -0.72 0.27
CA THR A 354 18.51 -0.56 -0.58
C THR A 354 17.62 -1.80 -0.53
N HIS A 355 18.21 -3.01 -0.55
CA HIS A 355 17.41 -4.23 -0.41
C HIS A 355 16.76 -4.32 0.97
N ARG A 356 17.48 -4.03 2.04
CA ARG A 356 16.97 -4.08 3.42
C ARG A 356 15.82 -3.08 3.64
N GLN A 357 15.85 -1.93 2.97
CA GLN A 357 14.74 -0.97 2.96
C GLN A 357 13.45 -1.51 2.33
N HIS A 358 13.46 -2.71 1.71
CA HIS A 358 12.23 -3.41 1.32
C HIS A 358 11.24 -3.58 2.50
N ALA A 359 11.72 -3.62 3.72
CA ALA A 359 10.88 -3.69 4.92
C ALA A 359 9.82 -2.56 5.00
N ILE A 360 9.97 -1.45 4.26
CA ILE A 360 8.96 -0.36 4.17
C ILE A 360 7.60 -0.85 3.65
N VAL A 361 7.56 -1.98 2.96
CA VAL A 361 6.30 -2.58 2.48
C VAL A 361 5.41 -3.03 3.65
N GLU A 362 6.01 -3.52 4.73
CA GLU A 362 5.28 -4.05 5.88
C GLU A 362 4.45 -2.98 6.61
N PRO A 363 5.02 -1.82 7.04
CA PRO A 363 4.23 -0.74 7.65
C PRO A 363 3.18 -0.18 6.68
N THR A 364 3.46 -0.12 5.38
CA THR A 364 2.45 0.33 4.39
C THR A 364 1.28 -0.63 4.31
N ILE A 365 1.53 -1.94 4.31
CA ILE A 365 0.48 -2.96 4.36
C ILE A 365 -0.25 -2.93 5.71
N ALA A 366 0.46 -2.67 6.81
CA ALA A 366 -0.14 -2.53 8.13
C ALA A 366 -1.08 -1.33 8.18
N ASP A 367 -0.68 -0.16 7.66
CA ASP A 367 -1.52 1.03 7.55
C ASP A 367 -2.80 0.76 6.72
N LEU A 368 -2.67 0.08 5.57
CA LEU A 368 -3.82 -0.33 4.76
C LEU A 368 -4.75 -1.29 5.52
N LYS A 369 -4.19 -2.24 6.30
CA LYS A 369 -4.96 -3.20 7.13
C LYS A 369 -5.53 -2.56 8.40
N ALA A 370 -4.98 -1.48 8.89
CA ALA A 370 -5.54 -0.69 9.99
C ALA A 370 -6.66 0.27 9.54
N SER A 371 -6.95 0.30 8.24
CA SER A 371 -7.96 1.17 7.63
C SER A 371 -8.96 0.34 6.79
N ALA A 372 -9.22 0.72 5.57
CA ALA A 372 -10.24 0.11 4.70
C ALA A 372 -10.05 -1.41 4.43
N LEU A 373 -8.83 -1.95 4.58
CA LEU A 373 -8.56 -3.39 4.45
C LEU A 373 -8.57 -4.15 5.79
N ALA A 374 -9.00 -3.53 6.90
CA ALA A 374 -9.18 -4.23 8.17
C ALA A 374 -10.13 -5.43 8.01
N HIS A 375 -11.11 -5.28 7.14
CA HIS A 375 -12.06 -6.32 6.80
C HIS A 375 -12.16 -6.57 5.28
N LEU A 376 -12.59 -7.77 4.93
CA LEU A 376 -13.07 -8.12 3.59
C LEU A 376 -14.56 -8.49 3.75
N PRO A 377 -15.48 -7.51 3.58
CA PRO A 377 -16.81 -7.57 4.17
C PRO A 377 -17.77 -8.56 3.47
N SER A 378 -17.53 -8.94 2.22
CA SER A 378 -18.44 -9.78 1.46
C SER A 378 -18.20 -11.29 1.66
N GLY A 379 -19.23 -12.10 1.52
CA GLY A 379 -19.12 -13.57 1.34
C GLY A 379 -18.55 -13.95 -0.03
N LEU A 380 -18.67 -13.09 -1.05
CA LEU A 380 -18.27 -13.37 -2.43
C LEU A 380 -16.81 -12.94 -2.67
N PHE A 381 -16.03 -13.81 -3.31
CA PHE A 381 -14.61 -13.55 -3.61
C PHE A 381 -14.40 -12.32 -4.51
N GLN A 382 -15.22 -12.18 -5.55
CA GLN A 382 -15.07 -11.08 -6.51
C GLN A 382 -15.47 -9.71 -5.90
N ALA A 383 -16.45 -9.70 -5.01
CA ALA A 383 -16.81 -8.49 -4.25
C ALA A 383 -15.68 -8.05 -3.32
N ASN A 384 -15.00 -8.99 -2.65
CA ASN A 384 -13.84 -8.71 -1.81
C ASN A 384 -12.62 -8.25 -2.64
N ASN A 385 -12.47 -8.73 -3.88
CA ASN A 385 -11.43 -8.25 -4.78
C ASN A 385 -11.69 -6.79 -5.22
N ALA A 386 -12.94 -6.44 -5.51
CA ALA A 386 -13.34 -5.06 -5.76
C ALA A 386 -13.08 -4.17 -4.53
N TRP A 387 -13.47 -4.64 -3.33
CA TRP A 387 -13.21 -3.94 -2.07
C TRP A 387 -11.70 -3.67 -1.85
N LEU A 388 -10.85 -4.66 -2.06
CA LEU A 388 -9.39 -4.53 -1.99
C LEU A 388 -8.86 -3.42 -2.92
N THR A 389 -9.36 -3.39 -4.16
CA THR A 389 -8.94 -2.38 -5.15
C THR A 389 -9.40 -0.98 -4.75
N LEU A 390 -10.62 -0.84 -4.22
CA LEU A 390 -11.14 0.43 -3.73
C LEU A 390 -10.40 0.90 -2.48
N ALA A 391 -10.01 -0.02 -1.58
CA ALA A 391 -9.18 0.28 -0.43
C ALA A 391 -7.80 0.84 -0.85
N ALA A 392 -7.19 0.27 -1.91
CA ALA A 392 -5.95 0.79 -2.47
C ALA A 392 -6.13 2.19 -3.08
N MET A 393 -7.26 2.45 -3.77
CA MET A 393 -7.58 3.80 -4.28
C MET A 393 -7.75 4.81 -3.15
N ALA A 394 -8.48 4.46 -2.09
CA ALA A 394 -8.70 5.31 -0.94
C ALA A 394 -7.39 5.60 -0.18
N HIS A 395 -6.53 4.60 0.00
CA HIS A 395 -5.21 4.77 0.57
C HIS A 395 -4.40 5.78 -0.25
N ASN A 396 -4.29 5.59 -1.57
CA ASN A 396 -3.53 6.48 -2.45
C ASN A 396 -4.09 7.90 -2.48
N LEU A 397 -5.41 8.06 -2.48
CA LEU A 397 -6.05 9.37 -2.40
C LEU A 397 -5.74 10.07 -1.07
N THR A 398 -5.78 9.35 0.05
CA THR A 398 -5.40 9.87 1.37
C THR A 398 -3.91 10.27 1.40
N ARG A 399 -3.04 9.45 0.80
CA ARG A 399 -1.60 9.77 0.65
C ARG A 399 -1.37 11.04 -0.18
N ALA A 400 -2.10 11.17 -1.31
CA ALA A 400 -2.03 12.34 -2.18
C ALA A 400 -2.53 13.62 -1.45
N ALA A 401 -3.58 13.50 -0.66
CA ALA A 401 -4.05 14.60 0.18
C ALA A 401 -2.99 15.00 1.22
N GLY A 402 -2.32 14.04 1.85
CA GLY A 402 -1.21 14.30 2.75
C GLY A 402 -0.03 15.01 2.08
N ALA A 403 0.35 14.58 0.88
CA ALA A 403 1.41 15.20 0.09
C ALA A 403 1.06 16.65 -0.31
N ALA A 404 -0.19 16.89 -0.68
CA ALA A 404 -0.69 18.23 -1.00
C ALA A 404 -0.80 19.16 0.21
N ALA A 405 -0.91 18.59 1.42
CA ALA A 405 -1.13 19.35 2.64
C ALA A 405 0.17 19.91 3.25
N SER A 406 1.18 19.06 3.48
CA SER A 406 2.48 19.50 4.02
C SER A 406 3.53 18.37 4.00
N PRO A 407 4.84 18.72 4.16
CA PRO A 407 5.92 17.73 4.28
C PRO A 407 5.73 16.73 5.43
N LEU A 408 5.11 17.14 6.54
CA LEU A 408 4.79 16.29 7.67
C LEU A 408 3.74 15.23 7.27
N HIS A 409 2.63 15.67 6.64
CA HIS A 409 1.56 14.78 6.21
C HIS A 409 1.96 13.91 5.01
N ALA A 410 2.91 14.36 4.19
CA ALA A 410 3.48 13.57 3.11
C ALA A 410 4.15 12.27 3.60
N LYS A 411 4.62 12.23 4.84
CA LYS A 411 5.27 11.07 5.47
C LYS A 411 4.40 10.35 6.50
N ALA A 412 3.30 10.98 6.93
CA ALA A 412 2.44 10.45 7.99
C ALA A 412 1.64 9.20 7.54
N GLU A 413 1.24 8.35 8.46
CA GLU A 413 0.29 7.28 8.21
C GLU A 413 -1.09 7.83 7.84
N THR A 414 -1.90 7.05 7.13
CA THR A 414 -3.25 7.47 6.71
C THR A 414 -4.17 7.77 7.91
N ALA A 415 -3.94 7.13 9.05
CA ALA A 415 -4.66 7.42 10.29
C ALA A 415 -4.42 8.87 10.77
N THR A 416 -3.17 9.33 10.75
CA THR A 416 -2.81 10.71 11.13
C THR A 416 -3.41 11.72 10.15
N ILE A 417 -3.33 11.45 8.84
CA ILE A 417 -3.93 12.32 7.81
C ILE A 417 -5.45 12.40 8.01
N ARG A 418 -6.08 11.27 8.31
CA ARG A 418 -7.52 11.20 8.58
C ARG A 418 -7.91 12.02 9.79
N ASP A 419 -7.21 11.83 10.91
CA ASP A 419 -7.48 12.54 12.16
C ASP A 419 -7.29 14.06 12.00
N GLN A 420 -6.20 14.49 11.38
CA GLN A 420 -5.81 15.90 11.37
C GLN A 420 -6.40 16.73 10.22
N LEU A 421 -6.73 16.09 9.09
CA LEU A 421 -7.20 16.79 7.89
C LEU A 421 -8.62 16.40 7.45
N ILE A 422 -9.08 15.16 7.71
CA ILE A 422 -10.39 14.69 7.24
C ILE A 422 -11.44 14.81 8.34
N HIS A 423 -11.15 14.35 9.54
CA HIS A 423 -12.06 14.38 10.69
C HIS A 423 -12.12 15.76 11.36
N VAL A 424 -12.17 16.81 10.54
CA VAL A 424 -12.36 18.17 11.02
C VAL A 424 -13.86 18.45 11.07
N PRO A 425 -14.44 18.69 12.27
CA PRO A 425 -15.84 19.04 12.35
C PRO A 425 -16.10 20.35 11.63
N ALA A 426 -17.26 20.47 11.00
CA ALA A 426 -17.60 21.69 10.30
C ALA A 426 -19.11 21.93 10.30
N ARG A 427 -19.52 23.18 10.04
CA ARG A 427 -20.90 23.59 9.82
C ARG A 427 -21.05 24.14 8.42
N ILE A 428 -22.06 23.67 7.71
CA ILE A 428 -22.33 24.07 6.33
C ILE A 428 -23.31 25.26 6.36
N ALA A 429 -22.96 26.33 5.65
CA ALA A 429 -23.87 27.43 5.40
C ALA A 429 -24.07 27.62 3.91
N ARG A 430 -25.31 27.92 3.49
CA ARG A 430 -25.65 28.29 2.13
C ARG A 430 -26.11 29.74 2.08
N SER A 431 -25.54 30.50 1.15
CA SER A 431 -25.97 31.86 0.85
C SER A 431 -26.07 32.01 -0.68
N ALA A 432 -27.29 32.04 -1.19
CA ALA A 432 -27.58 32.08 -2.64
C ALA A 432 -26.88 30.92 -3.39
N ARG A 433 -25.84 31.23 -4.20
CA ARG A 433 -25.07 30.23 -4.98
C ARG A 433 -23.77 29.79 -4.28
N ARG A 434 -23.49 30.28 -3.08
CA ARG A 434 -22.28 29.99 -2.35
C ARG A 434 -22.56 28.97 -1.24
N LEU A 435 -21.67 28.01 -1.12
CA LEU A 435 -21.60 27.08 0.00
C LEU A 435 -20.34 27.42 0.78
N VAL A 436 -20.48 27.61 2.09
CA VAL A 436 -19.39 27.92 3.01
C VAL A 436 -19.26 26.80 4.02
N ILE A 437 -18.06 26.32 4.19
CA ILE A 437 -17.69 25.32 5.19
C ILE A 437 -17.04 26.08 6.34
N HIS A 438 -17.75 26.23 7.47
CA HIS A 438 -17.23 26.85 8.67
C HIS A 438 -16.47 25.77 9.47
N LEU A 439 -15.17 25.96 9.61
CA LEU A 439 -14.26 25.09 10.34
C LEU A 439 -13.99 25.68 11.74
N PRO A 440 -13.53 24.88 12.72
CA PRO A 440 -13.17 25.38 14.04
C PRO A 440 -12.09 26.47 13.95
N ASP A 441 -12.31 27.57 14.69
CA ASP A 441 -11.28 28.60 14.86
C ASP A 441 -10.03 28.01 15.54
N ALA A 442 -8.86 28.51 15.16
CA ALA A 442 -7.54 28.10 15.67
C ALA A 442 -7.29 26.58 15.52
N TRP A 443 -7.76 25.97 14.43
CA TRP A 443 -7.47 24.56 14.16
C TRP A 443 -5.95 24.31 14.04
N PRO A 444 -5.34 23.38 14.78
CA PRO A 444 -3.88 23.24 14.84
C PRO A 444 -3.20 22.94 13.49
N ARG A 445 -3.97 22.46 12.52
CA ARG A 445 -3.49 22.09 11.17
C ARG A 445 -4.13 22.92 10.06
N GLU A 446 -4.65 24.10 10.38
CA GLU A 446 -5.25 25.02 9.42
C GLU A 446 -4.38 25.27 8.17
N PRO A 447 -3.08 25.62 8.27
CA PRO A 447 -2.26 25.86 7.06
C PRO A 447 -2.17 24.65 6.14
N ALA A 448 -2.07 23.43 6.71
CA ALA A 448 -2.01 22.19 5.94
C ALA A 448 -3.37 21.89 5.27
N TRP A 449 -4.47 22.14 5.98
CA TRP A 449 -5.82 21.98 5.44
C TRP A 449 -6.08 22.96 4.29
N GLN A 450 -5.67 24.22 4.43
CA GLN A 450 -5.78 25.24 3.39
C GLN A 450 -4.94 24.90 2.15
N ALA A 451 -3.73 24.38 2.33
CA ALA A 451 -2.89 23.92 1.22
C ALA A 451 -3.55 22.79 0.43
N LEU A 452 -4.11 21.79 1.15
CA LEU A 452 -4.89 20.72 0.53
C LEU A 452 -6.10 21.27 -0.23
N PHE A 453 -6.88 22.17 0.40
CA PHE A 453 -8.05 22.79 -0.21
C PHE A 453 -7.68 23.53 -1.51
N THR A 454 -6.65 24.36 -1.47
CA THR A 454 -6.15 25.11 -2.64
C THR A 454 -5.72 24.15 -3.76
N THR A 455 -4.98 23.10 -3.43
CA THR A 455 -4.54 22.09 -4.40
C THR A 455 -5.73 21.37 -5.03
N ALA A 456 -6.72 20.98 -4.23
CA ALA A 456 -7.89 20.23 -4.69
C ALA A 456 -8.78 21.07 -5.64
N HIS A 457 -8.88 22.39 -5.40
CA HIS A 457 -9.68 23.32 -6.19
C HIS A 457 -8.92 23.96 -7.36
N ALA A 458 -7.63 23.64 -7.54
CA ALA A 458 -6.89 24.11 -8.70
C ALA A 458 -7.48 23.55 -10.02
N PRO A 459 -7.31 24.23 -11.15
CA PRO A 459 -7.74 23.73 -12.45
C PRO A 459 -7.22 22.30 -12.71
N PRO A 460 -7.92 21.50 -13.52
CA PRO A 460 -7.44 20.17 -13.90
C PRO A 460 -6.00 20.23 -14.41
N ALA A 461 -5.16 19.32 -13.95
CA ALA A 461 -3.81 19.19 -14.50
C ALA A 461 -3.93 18.75 -15.97
N THR A 462 -3.29 19.48 -16.87
CA THR A 462 -3.16 19.05 -18.28
C THR A 462 -2.33 17.79 -18.31
N VAL A 463 -2.95 16.66 -18.59
CA VAL A 463 -2.21 15.41 -18.84
C VAL A 463 -1.53 15.58 -20.19
N PRO A 464 -0.20 15.42 -20.32
CA PRO A 464 0.43 15.31 -21.62
C PRO A 464 -0.20 14.13 -22.36
N THR A 465 -0.67 14.38 -23.59
CA THR A 465 -1.28 13.37 -24.49
C THR A 465 -0.24 12.33 -24.92
#